data_b15f6273f7233eb05d702bcca77e2950
#
_entry.id   b15f6273f7233eb05d702bcca77e2950
#
_cell.length_a   1.000
_cell.length_b   1.000
_cell.length_c   1.000
_cell.angle_alpha   90.00
_cell.angle_beta   90.00
_cell.angle_gamma   90.00
#
_symmetry.space_group_name_H-M   'P 1'
#
loop_
_entity.id
_entity.type
_entity.pdbx_description
1 polymer ?
#
loop_
_entity_poly.entity_id
_entity_poly.type
_entity_poly.pdbx_seq_one_letter_code
_entity_poly.pdbx_strand_id
1 'polypeptide(L)'
;MIRKNDYFVSLDLKDAFHSISLHPDSRKFTTFEFEGKRYAYNVLPFGLTSSPRVFSSILKPVISHLRSSGIRITHYLDDILICSETIGRAIRDRDKTMDLLSSLGFKINLEKSSLSPSQKISHLGYLWDSVNMWVSLPPEKLIKIKVMARRILSNPCSIRSYAALLGLLVSSHSGYRFAPLHYRRLQLNFLLAVRTHDCWESFWVASEDAKLDLSWWLSVNISELSPVPILGSSPIISLFTDSSLSGWGAHLSSGEYTSGSWSNSDCKEHINFLELKAIYLAVEYFLPRLKGKSVLIRSDNSTTVFYLNKIGGTHSPNLCLLSLKIWELAINNSIDLIASHIAGVTNTLADYLSRHSKNHEYFLSSEAFEMILPLIPFKLDLDLFASSLNAKLTKYVPLFNDPQAIHLDAFSIFWPSNIYIFPPIPLMHKSLSKVIRDNVKFCLFITPAWSSMSILPILKNMLISNPIFIPSKYLIGYLPMRHRCALMGWPISGSSAKNKVSLQKYLVPSSKAFAHQPFNHTTVSGQNLCVGLEKEKILPIFLPF
;
A
#
# COMPACT_ATOMS: atom_id res chain seq x y z
N MET A 1 11.77 12.01 -23.15
CA MET A 1 12.71 12.82 -23.94
C MET A 1 14.07 12.14 -24.07
N ILE A 2 14.73 11.76 -22.97
CA ILE A 2 16.00 11.04 -22.96
C ILE A 2 15.78 9.58 -23.34
N ARG A 3 16.65 9.05 -24.22
CA ARG A 3 16.66 7.65 -24.65
C ARG A 3 18.01 7.02 -24.32
N LYS A 4 18.05 5.69 -24.27
CA LYS A 4 19.31 4.96 -24.03
C LYS A 4 20.33 5.29 -25.12
N ASN A 5 21.57 5.55 -24.71
CA ASN A 5 22.71 5.93 -25.54
C ASN A 5 22.60 7.31 -26.24
N ASP A 6 21.70 8.17 -25.83
CA ASP A 6 21.62 9.55 -26.34
C ASP A 6 22.91 10.35 -26.05
N TYR A 7 23.22 11.25 -26.95
CA TYR A 7 24.25 12.29 -26.79
C TYR A 7 23.57 13.59 -26.36
N PHE A 8 24.10 14.20 -25.32
CA PHE A 8 23.64 15.44 -24.72
C PHE A 8 24.51 16.61 -25.15
N VAL A 9 23.88 17.76 -25.31
CA VAL A 9 24.50 19.09 -25.38
C VAL A 9 23.72 20.00 -24.46
N SER A 10 24.39 20.84 -23.66
CA SER A 10 23.71 21.89 -22.88
C SER A 10 24.17 23.28 -23.31
N LEU A 11 23.20 24.20 -23.35
CA LEU A 11 23.42 25.60 -23.64
C LEU A 11 22.94 26.44 -22.46
N ASP A 12 23.76 27.39 -22.01
CA ASP A 12 23.46 28.40 -21.00
C ASP A 12 23.28 29.76 -21.69
N LEU A 13 22.20 30.47 -21.36
CA LEU A 13 21.94 31.79 -21.94
C LEU A 13 22.52 32.87 -21.02
N LYS A 14 23.41 33.71 -21.61
CA LYS A 14 24.01 34.82 -20.87
C LYS A 14 23.00 35.94 -20.68
N ASP A 15 22.88 36.43 -19.43
CA ASP A 15 21.99 37.55 -19.06
C ASP A 15 20.54 37.36 -19.54
N ALA A 16 20.03 36.14 -19.46
CA ALA A 16 18.78 35.69 -20.06
C ALA A 16 17.61 36.65 -19.82
N PHE A 17 17.37 37.07 -18.57
CA PHE A 17 16.28 37.99 -18.24
C PHE A 17 16.54 39.39 -18.82
N HIS A 18 17.77 39.86 -18.81
CA HIS A 18 18.14 41.17 -19.33
C HIS A 18 18.03 41.26 -20.86
N SER A 19 17.91 40.14 -21.58
CA SER A 19 17.62 40.15 -23.03
C SER A 19 16.18 40.57 -23.36
N ILE A 20 15.29 40.63 -22.37
CA ILE A 20 13.87 40.98 -22.55
C ILE A 20 13.63 42.42 -22.13
N SER A 21 13.19 43.26 -23.07
CA SER A 21 12.85 44.65 -22.82
C SER A 21 11.54 44.81 -22.03
N LEU A 22 11.52 45.72 -21.06
CA LEU A 22 10.29 46.11 -20.34
C LEU A 22 9.55 47.20 -21.11
N HIS A 23 8.22 47.05 -21.22
CA HIS A 23 7.36 48.10 -21.73
C HIS A 23 7.55 49.39 -20.90
N PRO A 24 7.60 50.59 -21.51
CA PRO A 24 7.84 51.83 -20.80
C PRO A 24 6.97 52.03 -19.55
N ASP A 25 5.66 51.72 -19.65
CA ASP A 25 4.71 51.87 -18.54
C ASP A 25 5.01 50.93 -17.34
N SER A 26 5.73 49.82 -17.59
CA SER A 26 6.10 48.85 -16.54
C SER A 26 7.39 49.25 -15.81
N ARG A 27 8.24 50.09 -16.38
CA ARG A 27 9.54 50.48 -15.82
C ARG A 27 9.40 51.16 -14.45
N LYS A 28 8.34 51.96 -14.26
CA LYS A 28 8.05 52.64 -12.99
C LYS A 28 7.90 51.67 -11.78
N PHE A 29 7.58 50.42 -12.01
CA PHE A 29 7.45 49.39 -10.97
C PHE A 29 8.77 48.71 -10.62
N THR A 30 9.86 49.02 -11.34
CA THR A 30 11.19 48.43 -11.15
C THR A 30 12.22 49.50 -10.78
N THR A 31 11.76 50.61 -10.18
CA THR A 31 12.62 51.69 -9.72
C THR A 31 13.35 51.30 -8.42
N PHE A 32 14.59 51.74 -8.31
CA PHE A 32 15.43 51.61 -7.12
C PHE A 32 16.32 52.84 -6.97
N GLU A 33 16.82 53.05 -5.76
CA GLU A 33 17.76 54.15 -5.50
C GLU A 33 19.17 53.56 -5.24
N PHE A 34 20.15 54.18 -5.84
CA PHE A 34 21.55 53.86 -5.65
C PHE A 34 22.35 55.18 -5.67
N GLU A 35 23.18 55.41 -4.64
CA GLU A 35 24.00 56.63 -4.47
C GLU A 35 23.18 57.91 -4.62
N GLY A 36 21.99 57.99 -4.04
CA GLY A 36 21.10 59.16 -4.10
C GLY A 36 20.46 59.45 -5.43
N LYS A 37 20.65 58.57 -6.45
CA LYS A 37 20.02 58.66 -7.76
C LYS A 37 18.98 57.58 -7.97
N ARG A 38 17.88 57.93 -8.63
CA ARG A 38 16.82 56.97 -8.97
C ARG A 38 17.08 56.36 -10.35
N TYR A 39 16.98 55.04 -10.39
CA TYR A 39 17.12 54.23 -11.59
C TYR A 39 15.86 53.39 -11.80
N ALA A 40 15.62 53.00 -13.05
CA ALA A 40 14.59 52.03 -13.39
C ALA A 40 15.16 50.99 -14.35
N TYR A 41 14.78 49.72 -14.23
CA TYR A 41 15.18 48.74 -15.22
C TYR A 41 14.48 48.98 -16.57
N ASN A 42 15.24 48.98 -17.63
CA ASN A 42 14.73 48.95 -19.00
C ASN A 42 14.46 47.53 -19.51
N VAL A 43 14.96 46.55 -18.81
CA VAL A 43 14.90 45.11 -19.11
C VAL A 43 14.33 44.35 -17.92
N LEU A 44 13.94 43.09 -18.13
CA LEU A 44 13.38 42.23 -17.10
C LEU A 44 14.42 41.98 -15.99
N PRO A 45 14.19 42.46 -14.74
CA PRO A 45 15.20 42.32 -13.67
C PRO A 45 15.17 40.94 -13.00
N PHE A 46 16.29 40.59 -12.38
CA PHE A 46 16.32 39.50 -11.39
C PHE A 46 15.57 39.92 -10.12
N GLY A 47 15.03 38.93 -9.38
CA GLY A 47 14.31 39.15 -8.11
C GLY A 47 12.82 39.50 -8.26
N LEU A 48 12.34 39.89 -9.43
CA LEU A 48 10.92 40.09 -9.67
C LEU A 48 10.22 38.71 -9.81
N THR A 49 9.18 38.46 -9.03
CA THR A 49 8.46 37.18 -9.00
C THR A 49 7.94 36.73 -10.38
N SER A 50 7.55 37.68 -11.23
CA SER A 50 7.06 37.42 -12.60
C SER A 50 8.16 37.12 -13.63
N SER A 51 9.41 37.51 -13.39
CA SER A 51 10.50 37.41 -14.39
C SER A 51 10.72 35.98 -14.92
N PRO A 52 10.77 34.93 -14.10
CA PRO A 52 10.92 33.55 -14.58
C PRO A 52 9.76 33.11 -15.48
N ARG A 53 8.52 33.49 -15.12
CA ARG A 53 7.32 33.17 -15.89
C ARG A 53 7.32 33.87 -17.25
N VAL A 54 7.60 35.15 -17.27
CA VAL A 54 7.65 35.98 -18.52
C VAL A 54 8.70 35.41 -19.45
N PHE A 55 9.93 35.22 -18.97
CA PHE A 55 11.02 34.66 -19.75
C PHE A 55 10.68 33.30 -20.35
N SER A 56 10.18 32.35 -19.51
CA SER A 56 9.77 31.02 -19.98
C SER A 56 8.66 31.10 -21.05
N SER A 57 7.74 32.06 -20.92
CA SER A 57 6.64 32.25 -21.89
C SER A 57 7.17 32.74 -23.25
N ILE A 58 8.21 33.58 -23.25
CA ILE A 58 8.86 34.08 -24.48
C ILE A 58 9.69 32.99 -25.15
N LEU A 59 10.40 32.17 -24.35
CA LEU A 59 11.23 31.09 -24.88
C LEU A 59 10.41 29.88 -25.38
N LYS A 60 9.21 29.66 -24.85
CA LYS A 60 8.36 28.53 -25.21
C LYS A 60 8.04 28.38 -26.71
N PRO A 61 7.67 29.44 -27.47
CA PRO A 61 7.49 29.36 -28.92
C PRO A 61 8.75 28.93 -29.65
N VAL A 62 9.92 29.44 -29.24
CA VAL A 62 11.23 29.12 -29.84
C VAL A 62 11.53 27.62 -29.67
N ILE A 63 11.37 27.11 -28.44
CA ILE A 63 11.53 25.68 -28.13
C ILE A 63 10.52 24.84 -28.91
N SER A 64 9.27 25.29 -29.01
CA SER A 64 8.24 24.61 -29.82
C SER A 64 8.62 24.50 -31.29
N HIS A 65 9.16 25.57 -31.87
CA HIS A 65 9.63 25.58 -33.26
C HIS A 65 10.80 24.60 -33.48
N LEU A 66 11.77 24.56 -32.56
CA LEU A 66 12.87 23.59 -32.61
C LEU A 66 12.36 22.14 -32.49
N ARG A 67 11.39 21.90 -31.63
CA ARG A 67 10.74 20.57 -31.48
C ARG A 67 9.99 20.15 -32.74
N SER A 68 9.26 21.07 -33.40
CA SER A 68 8.58 20.79 -34.69
C SER A 68 9.56 20.46 -35.83
N SER A 69 10.80 20.95 -35.72
CA SER A 69 11.91 20.57 -36.60
C SER A 69 12.57 19.23 -36.24
N GLY A 70 12.00 18.45 -35.29
CA GLY A 70 12.49 17.12 -34.90
C GLY A 70 13.64 17.14 -33.89
N ILE A 71 13.98 18.29 -33.28
CA ILE A 71 15.03 18.41 -32.27
C ILE A 71 14.43 18.05 -30.91
N ARG A 72 15.02 17.09 -30.19
CA ARG A 72 14.63 16.71 -28.82
C ARG A 72 15.31 17.64 -27.82
N ILE A 73 14.62 18.73 -27.46
CA ILE A 73 15.12 19.82 -26.65
C ILE A 73 14.19 20.15 -25.48
N THR A 74 14.77 20.55 -24.36
CA THR A 74 14.04 21.08 -23.20
C THR A 74 14.79 22.28 -22.64
N HIS A 75 14.10 23.13 -21.89
CA HIS A 75 14.71 24.22 -21.16
C HIS A 75 14.16 24.34 -19.74
N TYR A 76 14.95 24.86 -18.86
CA TYR A 76 14.57 25.33 -17.54
C TYR A 76 15.20 26.71 -17.35
N LEU A 77 14.40 27.76 -17.53
CA LEU A 77 14.89 29.16 -17.63
C LEU A 77 15.97 29.27 -18.73
N ASP A 78 17.14 29.67 -18.33
CA ASP A 78 18.34 29.87 -19.15
C ASP A 78 19.11 28.60 -19.52
N ASP A 79 18.88 27.51 -18.80
CA ASP A 79 19.50 26.20 -19.04
C ASP A 79 18.72 25.39 -20.09
N ILE A 80 19.36 25.09 -21.20
CA ILE A 80 18.77 24.32 -22.32
C ILE A 80 19.50 22.99 -22.44
N LEU A 81 18.76 21.88 -22.61
CA LEU A 81 19.29 20.55 -22.87
C LEU A 81 18.79 20.00 -24.19
N ILE A 82 19.72 19.58 -25.06
CA ILE A 82 19.47 18.91 -26.34
C ILE A 82 19.87 17.44 -26.21
N CYS A 83 19.02 16.53 -26.72
CA CYS A 83 19.26 15.08 -26.74
C CYS A 83 19.19 14.57 -28.17
N SER A 84 20.21 13.84 -28.63
CA SER A 84 20.27 13.31 -29.97
C SER A 84 20.83 11.90 -30.02
N GLU A 85 20.46 11.13 -31.02
CA GLU A 85 20.80 9.70 -31.13
C GLU A 85 22.26 9.44 -31.56
N THR A 86 22.87 10.41 -32.25
CA THR A 86 24.25 10.30 -32.76
C THR A 86 25.00 11.60 -32.53
N ILE A 87 26.33 11.52 -32.46
CA ILE A 87 27.22 12.67 -32.34
C ILE A 87 26.96 13.69 -33.47
N GLY A 88 26.90 13.23 -34.73
CA GLY A 88 26.70 14.11 -35.88
C GLY A 88 25.33 14.81 -35.84
N ARG A 89 24.28 14.15 -35.34
CA ARG A 89 22.97 14.79 -35.13
C ARG A 89 23.02 15.81 -33.99
N ALA A 90 23.69 15.47 -32.88
CA ALA A 90 23.82 16.37 -31.73
C ALA A 90 24.53 17.69 -32.11
N ILE A 91 25.57 17.62 -32.97
CA ILE A 91 26.25 18.78 -33.51
C ILE A 91 25.30 19.63 -34.35
N ARG A 92 24.59 19.04 -35.31
CA ARG A 92 23.62 19.77 -36.15
C ARG A 92 22.47 20.39 -35.36
N ASP A 93 21.92 19.65 -34.41
CA ASP A 93 20.82 20.10 -33.54
C ASP A 93 21.28 21.26 -32.64
N ARG A 94 22.52 21.19 -32.12
CA ARG A 94 23.19 22.27 -31.39
C ARG A 94 23.33 23.52 -32.27
N ASP A 95 23.97 23.42 -33.43
CA ASP A 95 24.27 24.56 -34.30
C ASP A 95 22.99 25.25 -34.76
N LYS A 96 21.98 24.49 -35.20
CA LYS A 96 20.66 25.03 -35.56
C LYS A 96 19.98 25.74 -34.38
N THR A 97 20.13 25.22 -33.16
CA THR A 97 19.57 25.86 -31.96
C THR A 97 20.31 27.15 -31.63
N MET A 98 21.64 27.14 -31.71
CA MET A 98 22.47 28.32 -31.45
C MET A 98 22.20 29.43 -32.47
N ASP A 99 22.10 29.10 -33.76
CA ASP A 99 21.82 30.05 -34.83
C ASP A 99 20.45 30.72 -34.64
N LEU A 100 19.41 29.91 -34.32
CA LEU A 100 18.08 30.46 -34.06
C LEU A 100 18.07 31.39 -32.84
N LEU A 101 18.65 30.96 -31.73
CA LEU A 101 18.70 31.76 -30.50
C LEU A 101 19.46 33.06 -30.72
N SER A 102 20.60 33.00 -31.44
CA SER A 102 21.41 34.18 -31.79
C SER A 102 20.66 35.14 -32.72
N SER A 103 19.93 34.61 -33.72
CA SER A 103 19.11 35.43 -34.64
C SER A 103 17.97 36.16 -33.93
N LEU A 104 17.49 35.59 -32.79
CA LEU A 104 16.48 36.20 -31.93
C LEU A 104 17.07 37.15 -30.86
N GLY A 105 18.39 37.35 -30.85
CA GLY A 105 19.08 38.28 -29.96
C GLY A 105 19.50 37.67 -28.61
N PHE A 106 19.31 36.38 -28.40
CA PHE A 106 19.81 35.71 -27.20
C PHE A 106 21.32 35.48 -27.29
N LYS A 107 22.04 35.73 -26.20
CA LYS A 107 23.48 35.48 -26.11
C LYS A 107 23.74 34.15 -25.42
N ILE A 108 24.59 33.32 -26.03
CA ILE A 108 24.97 32.01 -25.44
C ILE A 108 26.26 32.21 -24.62
N ASN A 109 26.25 31.67 -23.41
CA ASN A 109 27.41 31.62 -22.54
C ASN A 109 28.26 30.39 -22.89
N LEU A 110 29.27 30.59 -23.74
CA LEU A 110 30.12 29.49 -24.23
C LEU A 110 30.92 28.82 -23.10
N GLU A 111 31.29 29.55 -22.06
CA GLU A 111 32.09 29.03 -20.93
C GLU A 111 31.28 28.07 -20.04
N LYS A 112 29.98 28.34 -19.85
CA LYS A 112 29.09 27.48 -19.06
C LYS A 112 28.37 26.41 -19.89
N SER A 113 28.36 26.55 -21.19
CA SER A 113 27.72 25.59 -22.11
C SER A 113 28.61 24.38 -22.34
N SER A 114 28.00 23.21 -22.39
CA SER A 114 28.67 21.96 -22.77
C SER A 114 28.37 21.69 -24.26
N LEU A 115 29.23 22.19 -25.13
CA LEU A 115 29.01 22.16 -26.58
C LEU A 115 29.41 20.82 -27.24
N SER A 116 30.36 20.11 -26.66
CA SER A 116 30.78 18.79 -27.15
C SER A 116 29.76 17.72 -26.78
N PRO A 117 29.21 16.96 -27.76
CA PRO A 117 28.27 15.90 -27.48
C PRO A 117 28.86 14.84 -26.55
N SER A 118 28.15 14.52 -25.46
CA SER A 118 28.56 13.54 -24.49
C SER A 118 27.37 12.70 -24.02
N GLN A 119 27.60 11.44 -23.71
CA GLN A 119 26.58 10.57 -23.11
C GLN A 119 26.43 10.76 -21.58
N LYS A 120 27.36 11.55 -21.00
CA LYS A 120 27.29 12.00 -19.59
C LYS A 120 27.38 13.51 -19.56
N ILE A 121 26.46 14.15 -18.82
CA ILE A 121 26.42 15.61 -18.73
C ILE A 121 25.98 16.07 -17.34
N SER A 122 26.58 17.16 -16.85
CA SER A 122 26.08 17.89 -15.69
C SER A 122 24.99 18.87 -16.14
N HIS A 123 23.77 18.73 -15.64
CA HIS A 123 22.65 19.62 -15.97
C HIS A 123 21.70 19.75 -14.77
N LEU A 124 21.29 20.97 -14.44
CA LEU A 124 20.44 21.31 -13.30
C LEU A 124 20.96 20.76 -11.96
N GLY A 125 22.27 20.68 -11.80
CA GLY A 125 22.91 20.23 -10.55
C GLY A 125 22.90 18.72 -10.34
N TYR A 126 22.74 17.93 -11.41
CA TYR A 126 22.83 16.46 -11.44
C TYR A 126 23.67 15.96 -12.59
N LEU A 127 24.23 14.78 -12.42
CA LEU A 127 24.97 14.08 -13.47
C LEU A 127 24.03 13.08 -14.16
N TRP A 128 23.77 13.31 -15.44
CA TRP A 128 22.93 12.48 -16.29
C TRP A 128 23.78 11.52 -17.11
N ASP A 129 23.41 10.24 -17.15
CA ASP A 129 24.10 9.18 -17.88
C ASP A 129 23.08 8.42 -18.76
N SER A 130 23.15 8.61 -20.07
CA SER A 130 22.24 7.96 -21.02
C SER A 130 22.60 6.51 -21.32
N VAL A 131 23.85 6.10 -21.09
CA VAL A 131 24.29 4.71 -21.30
C VAL A 131 23.65 3.81 -20.26
N ASN A 132 23.76 4.22 -18.98
CA ASN A 132 23.21 3.48 -17.85
C ASN A 132 21.75 3.88 -17.54
N MET A 133 21.24 4.93 -18.17
CA MET A 133 19.91 5.51 -17.91
C MET A 133 19.72 5.92 -16.44
N TRP A 134 20.70 6.62 -15.89
CA TRP A 134 20.75 7.04 -14.49
C TRP A 134 20.94 8.55 -14.33
N VAL A 135 20.45 9.05 -13.19
CA VAL A 135 20.75 10.38 -12.67
C VAL A 135 21.46 10.21 -11.33
N SER A 136 22.59 10.85 -11.16
CA SER A 136 23.39 10.77 -9.94
C SER A 136 23.78 12.15 -9.38
N LEU A 137 24.22 12.16 -8.13
CA LEU A 137 24.74 13.37 -7.49
C LEU A 137 26.15 13.69 -8.02
N PRO A 138 26.45 14.95 -8.32
CA PRO A 138 27.82 15.38 -8.57
C PRO A 138 28.68 15.23 -7.28
N PRO A 139 29.95 14.82 -7.40
CA PRO A 139 30.85 14.70 -6.26
C PRO A 139 30.98 15.98 -5.43
N GLU A 140 30.98 17.14 -6.06
CA GLU A 140 31.10 18.46 -5.44
C GLU A 140 29.91 18.73 -4.48
N LYS A 141 28.71 18.26 -4.86
CA LYS A 141 27.51 18.39 -4.02
C LYS A 141 27.62 17.54 -2.76
N LEU A 142 28.15 16.31 -2.85
CA LEU A 142 28.41 15.47 -1.69
C LEU A 142 29.47 16.08 -0.76
N ILE A 143 30.55 16.63 -1.32
CA ILE A 143 31.58 17.33 -0.54
C ILE A 143 30.97 18.50 0.25
N LYS A 144 30.14 19.32 -0.41
CA LYS A 144 29.44 20.45 0.23
C LYS A 144 28.52 19.97 1.37
N ILE A 145 27.77 18.89 1.15
CA ILE A 145 26.93 18.28 2.19
C ILE A 145 27.79 17.84 3.38
N LYS A 146 28.91 17.14 3.14
CA LYS A 146 29.82 16.67 4.20
C LYS A 146 30.43 17.82 5.03
N VAL A 147 30.84 18.89 4.38
CA VAL A 147 31.38 20.07 5.09
C VAL A 147 30.32 20.67 6.04
N MET A 148 29.11 20.87 5.55
CA MET A 148 28.01 21.44 6.34
C MET A 148 27.55 20.49 7.46
N ALA A 149 27.43 19.20 7.16
CA ALA A 149 27.05 18.18 8.14
C ALA A 149 28.05 18.09 9.29
N ARG A 150 29.38 18.13 8.98
CA ARG A 150 30.45 18.15 10.00
C ARG A 150 30.32 19.36 10.90
N ARG A 151 30.08 20.54 10.33
CA ARG A 151 29.93 21.79 11.11
C ARG A 151 28.76 21.67 12.11
N ILE A 152 27.58 21.18 11.65
CA ILE A 152 26.39 21.06 12.51
C ILE A 152 26.57 19.97 13.58
N LEU A 153 27.28 18.89 13.26
CA LEU A 153 27.54 17.81 14.22
C LEU A 153 28.50 18.25 15.35
N SER A 154 29.49 19.08 15.02
CA SER A 154 30.56 19.48 15.96
C SER A 154 30.16 20.64 16.87
N ASN A 155 29.24 21.52 16.47
CA ASN A 155 28.94 22.75 17.21
C ASN A 155 27.44 23.10 17.10
N PRO A 156 26.87 23.78 18.11
CA PRO A 156 25.60 24.44 17.98
C PRO A 156 25.64 25.41 16.79
N CYS A 157 24.63 25.34 15.91
CA CYS A 157 24.53 26.17 14.70
C CYS A 157 23.20 26.91 14.66
N SER A 158 23.14 28.01 13.91
CA SER A 158 21.90 28.72 13.71
C SER A 158 20.88 27.85 12.96
N ILE A 159 19.58 28.04 13.25
CA ILE A 159 18.47 27.38 12.55
C ILE A 159 18.60 27.58 11.03
N ARG A 160 19.06 28.77 10.58
CA ARG A 160 19.37 29.06 9.18
C ARG A 160 20.39 28.07 8.58
N SER A 161 21.41 27.68 9.34
CA SER A 161 22.41 26.71 8.89
C SER A 161 21.82 25.31 8.66
N TYR A 162 20.87 24.90 9.54
CA TYR A 162 20.12 23.66 9.36
C TYR A 162 19.23 23.72 8.10
N ALA A 163 18.54 24.83 7.88
CA ALA A 163 17.71 25.03 6.69
C ALA A 163 18.55 24.94 5.40
N ALA A 164 19.73 25.55 5.41
CA ALA A 164 20.65 25.51 4.26
C ALA A 164 21.14 24.08 3.96
N LEU A 165 21.52 23.31 5.00
CA LEU A 165 21.88 21.90 4.81
C LEU A 165 20.69 21.08 4.34
N LEU A 166 19.51 21.23 4.95
CA LEU A 166 18.30 20.50 4.55
C LEU A 166 17.92 20.80 3.09
N GLY A 167 18.08 22.04 2.61
CA GLY A 167 17.87 22.36 1.20
C GLY A 167 18.77 21.55 0.27
N LEU A 168 20.05 21.37 0.62
CA LEU A 168 20.99 20.51 -0.13
C LEU A 168 20.58 19.03 -0.05
N LEU A 169 20.21 18.54 1.13
CA LEU A 169 19.82 17.15 1.34
C LEU A 169 18.51 16.81 0.61
N VAL A 170 17.51 17.66 0.70
CA VAL A 170 16.23 17.47 -0.04
C VAL A 170 16.48 17.49 -1.54
N SER A 171 17.29 18.43 -2.03
CA SER A 171 17.65 18.48 -3.46
C SER A 171 18.50 17.27 -3.89
N SER A 172 19.13 16.52 -3.01
CA SER A 172 19.88 15.32 -3.37
C SER A 172 19.01 14.13 -3.76
N HIS A 173 17.71 14.13 -3.39
CA HIS A 173 16.78 13.04 -3.69
C HIS A 173 16.64 12.72 -5.18
N SER A 174 16.75 13.71 -6.07
CA SER A 174 16.69 13.48 -7.52
C SER A 174 17.94 12.79 -8.10
N GLY A 175 19.04 12.74 -7.36
CA GLY A 175 20.27 12.05 -7.77
C GLY A 175 20.65 10.87 -6.85
N TYR A 176 19.95 10.73 -5.73
CA TYR A 176 20.04 9.59 -4.82
C TYR A 176 18.66 9.28 -4.24
N ARG A 177 18.03 8.24 -4.74
CA ARG A 177 16.62 7.90 -4.43
C ARG A 177 16.34 7.80 -2.94
N PHE A 178 17.26 7.26 -2.18
CA PHE A 178 17.08 6.99 -0.75
C PHE A 178 17.55 8.12 0.17
N ALA A 179 17.88 9.28 -0.37
CA ALA A 179 18.26 10.45 0.42
C ALA A 179 17.32 10.75 1.61
N PRO A 180 15.97 10.61 1.49
CA PRO A 180 15.07 10.86 2.62
C PRO A 180 15.33 9.98 3.84
N LEU A 181 15.81 8.75 3.69
CA LEU A 181 16.18 7.89 4.82
C LEU A 181 17.24 8.54 5.74
N HIS A 182 18.04 9.42 5.16
CA HIS A 182 19.20 10.02 5.80
C HIS A 182 19.08 11.53 5.98
N TYR A 183 17.85 12.07 5.97
CA TYR A 183 17.61 13.46 6.37
C TYR A 183 16.25 13.69 7.07
N ARG A 184 15.36 12.70 7.14
CA ARG A 184 14.04 12.89 7.75
C ARG A 184 14.12 13.13 9.25
N ARG A 185 15.01 12.46 9.96
CA ARG A 185 15.22 12.69 11.40
C ARG A 185 15.74 14.11 11.63
N LEU A 186 16.72 14.55 10.84
CA LEU A 186 17.20 15.92 10.86
C LEU A 186 16.10 16.94 10.52
N GLN A 187 15.25 16.62 9.55
CA GLN A 187 14.13 17.49 9.16
C GLN A 187 13.09 17.62 10.29
N LEU A 188 12.75 16.54 10.99
CA LEU A 188 11.87 16.59 12.16
C LEU A 188 12.48 17.43 13.28
N ASN A 189 13.77 17.27 13.55
CA ASN A 189 14.52 18.05 14.53
C ASN A 189 14.54 19.55 14.16
N PHE A 190 14.76 19.89 12.90
CA PHE A 190 14.68 21.26 12.39
C PHE A 190 13.28 21.86 12.58
N LEU A 191 12.21 21.12 12.29
CA LEU A 191 10.83 21.60 12.48
C LEU A 191 10.51 21.88 13.95
N LEU A 192 11.08 21.08 14.88
CA LEU A 192 10.99 21.35 16.29
C LEU A 192 11.70 22.67 16.64
N ALA A 193 12.92 22.88 16.14
CA ALA A 193 13.67 24.10 16.34
C ALA A 193 12.91 25.35 15.87
N VAL A 194 12.31 25.30 14.68
CA VAL A 194 11.52 26.42 14.12
C VAL A 194 10.24 26.70 14.93
N ARG A 195 9.65 25.66 15.54
CA ARG A 195 8.46 25.84 16.40
C ARG A 195 8.77 26.40 17.78
N THR A 196 9.99 26.20 18.27
CA THR A 196 10.42 26.63 19.61
C THR A 196 11.13 27.97 19.62
N HIS A 197 11.55 28.49 18.46
CA HIS A 197 12.30 29.74 18.34
C HIS A 197 11.74 30.60 17.21
N ASP A 198 11.53 31.88 17.48
CA ASP A 198 11.01 32.85 16.50
C ASP A 198 12.12 33.42 15.59
N CYS A 199 13.41 33.23 15.94
CA CYS A 199 14.54 33.80 15.21
C CYS A 199 15.37 32.73 14.49
N TRP A 200 15.59 32.92 13.20
CA TRP A 200 16.41 32.04 12.35
C TRP A 200 17.90 32.01 12.75
N GLU A 201 18.34 33.00 13.45
CA GLU A 201 19.73 33.08 13.96
C GLU A 201 19.89 32.41 15.34
N SER A 202 18.81 31.95 15.98
CA SER A 202 18.87 31.18 17.21
C SER A 202 19.69 29.91 17.02
N PHE A 203 20.53 29.62 18.03
CA PHE A 203 21.34 28.42 18.02
C PHE A 203 20.53 27.18 18.43
N TRP A 204 20.78 26.08 17.74
CA TRP A 204 20.18 24.79 17.99
C TRP A 204 21.20 23.68 17.99
N VAL A 205 20.92 22.61 18.75
CA VAL A 205 21.75 21.40 18.82
C VAL A 205 20.98 20.24 18.17
N ALA A 206 21.65 19.47 17.33
CA ALA A 206 21.06 18.29 16.73
C ALA A 206 20.70 17.24 17.81
N SER A 207 19.48 16.71 17.76
CA SER A 207 19.09 15.56 18.59
C SER A 207 19.91 14.31 18.22
N GLU A 208 19.94 13.31 19.10
CA GLU A 208 20.66 12.04 18.82
C GLU A 208 20.15 11.39 17.53
N ASP A 209 18.84 11.37 17.29
CA ASP A 209 18.28 10.85 16.04
C ASP A 209 18.74 11.65 14.81
N ALA A 210 18.81 12.99 14.91
CA ALA A 210 19.30 13.84 13.82
C ALA A 210 20.79 13.63 13.55
N LYS A 211 21.58 13.33 14.59
CA LYS A 211 23.01 12.99 14.45
C LYS A 211 23.24 11.69 13.68
N LEU A 212 22.31 10.73 13.73
CA LEU A 212 22.39 9.52 12.90
C LEU A 212 22.38 9.87 11.41
N ASP A 213 21.47 10.75 10.98
CA ASP A 213 21.41 11.22 9.59
C ASP A 213 22.71 11.94 9.20
N LEU A 214 23.21 12.86 10.04
CA LEU A 214 24.45 13.60 9.77
C LEU A 214 25.65 12.68 9.67
N SER A 215 25.79 11.72 10.59
CA SER A 215 26.89 10.75 10.63
C SER A 215 26.90 9.87 9.38
N TRP A 216 25.74 9.46 8.89
CA TRP A 216 25.62 8.69 7.65
C TRP A 216 26.15 9.48 6.45
N TRP A 217 25.76 10.75 6.29
CA TRP A 217 26.27 11.60 5.21
C TRP A 217 27.77 11.83 5.28
N LEU A 218 28.36 11.82 6.47
CA LEU A 218 29.81 11.93 6.65
C LEU A 218 30.56 10.67 6.23
N SER A 219 29.99 9.49 6.51
CA SER A 219 30.63 8.19 6.22
C SER A 219 30.51 7.76 4.75
N VAL A 220 29.35 8.03 4.11
CA VAL A 220 29.05 7.52 2.77
C VAL A 220 30.00 8.03 1.69
N ASN A 221 30.37 7.15 0.74
CA ASN A 221 31.11 7.52 -0.46
C ASN A 221 30.20 7.68 -1.67
N ILE A 222 30.64 8.43 -2.67
CA ILE A 222 29.85 8.67 -3.90
C ILE A 222 29.47 7.37 -4.63
N SER A 223 30.35 6.37 -4.59
CA SER A 223 30.13 5.05 -5.19
C SER A 223 29.04 4.22 -4.50
N GLU A 224 28.72 4.54 -3.25
CA GLU A 224 27.70 3.85 -2.44
C GLU A 224 26.30 4.45 -2.66
N LEU A 225 26.23 5.65 -3.25
CA LEU A 225 24.97 6.31 -3.56
C LEU A 225 24.33 5.68 -4.79
N SER A 226 23.26 4.92 -4.58
CA SER A 226 22.47 4.35 -5.69
C SER A 226 21.85 5.47 -6.54
N PRO A 227 22.22 5.59 -7.84
CA PRO A 227 21.65 6.59 -8.71
C PRO A 227 20.15 6.33 -8.94
N VAL A 228 19.45 7.36 -9.37
CA VAL A 228 18.02 7.28 -9.70
C VAL A 228 17.86 6.85 -11.16
N PRO A 229 17.12 5.78 -11.47
CA PRO A 229 16.88 5.40 -12.86
C PRO A 229 15.99 6.44 -13.56
N ILE A 230 16.34 6.80 -14.80
CA ILE A 230 15.56 7.74 -15.65
C ILE A 230 14.20 7.12 -16.01
N LEU A 231 14.17 5.81 -16.21
CA LEU A 231 12.94 5.04 -16.39
C LEU A 231 12.66 4.24 -15.12
N GLY A 232 11.45 4.38 -14.58
CA GLY A 232 11.03 3.61 -13.42
C GLY A 232 10.99 2.10 -13.71
N SER A 233 11.25 1.30 -12.69
CA SER A 233 11.05 -0.16 -12.77
C SER A 233 9.56 -0.48 -12.82
N SER A 234 9.18 -1.46 -13.68
CA SER A 234 7.84 -2.00 -13.65
C SER A 234 7.72 -2.99 -12.50
N PRO A 235 6.72 -2.86 -11.61
CA PRO A 235 6.54 -3.79 -10.52
C PRO A 235 6.18 -5.18 -11.01
N ILE A 236 6.77 -6.21 -10.38
CA ILE A 236 6.57 -7.62 -10.75
C ILE A 236 5.48 -8.27 -9.89
N ILE A 237 5.35 -7.83 -8.64
CA ILE A 237 4.40 -8.38 -7.65
C ILE A 237 3.56 -7.25 -7.08
N SER A 238 2.26 -7.49 -6.92
CA SER A 238 1.39 -6.60 -6.14
C SER A 238 1.13 -7.20 -4.75
N LEU A 239 1.31 -6.37 -3.72
CA LEU A 239 0.99 -6.66 -2.33
C LEU A 239 -0.15 -5.75 -1.90
N PHE A 240 -1.29 -6.34 -1.57
CA PHE A 240 -2.48 -5.66 -1.08
C PHE A 240 -2.49 -5.70 0.43
N THR A 241 -2.81 -4.59 1.07
CA THR A 241 -2.86 -4.48 2.53
C THR A 241 -4.06 -3.68 2.97
N ASP A 242 -4.56 -4.00 4.15
CA ASP A 242 -5.63 -3.29 4.83
C ASP A 242 -5.50 -3.41 6.34
N SER A 243 -6.07 -2.47 7.05
CA SER A 243 -6.09 -2.44 8.51
C SER A 243 -7.48 -2.06 9.03
N SER A 244 -7.91 -2.76 10.05
CA SER A 244 -9.05 -2.40 10.90
C SER A 244 -8.57 -2.03 12.30
N LEU A 245 -9.47 -1.62 13.18
CA LEU A 245 -9.14 -1.40 14.60
C LEU A 245 -8.86 -2.72 15.36
N SER A 246 -9.22 -3.87 14.81
CA SER A 246 -9.04 -5.19 15.42
C SER A 246 -7.82 -5.95 14.92
N GLY A 247 -7.38 -5.69 13.68
CA GLY A 247 -6.29 -6.44 13.06
C GLY A 247 -5.87 -5.90 11.70
N TRP A 248 -5.01 -6.64 11.05
CA TRP A 248 -4.47 -6.32 9.72
C TRP A 248 -4.58 -7.52 8.80
N GLY A 249 -4.66 -7.27 7.50
CA GLY A 249 -4.71 -8.29 6.48
C GLY A 249 -3.87 -7.92 5.27
N ALA A 250 -3.27 -8.92 4.64
CA ALA A 250 -2.49 -8.72 3.42
C ALA A 250 -2.53 -9.95 2.51
N HIS A 251 -2.42 -9.71 1.20
CA HIS A 251 -2.26 -10.78 0.23
C HIS A 251 -1.41 -10.35 -0.97
N LEU A 252 -0.74 -11.31 -1.58
CA LEU A 252 -0.03 -11.12 -2.84
C LEU A 252 -0.97 -11.34 -4.04
N SER A 253 -0.60 -10.78 -5.18
CA SER A 253 -1.29 -11.06 -6.45
C SER A 253 -1.22 -12.54 -6.88
N SER A 254 -0.30 -13.33 -6.31
CA SER A 254 -0.21 -14.79 -6.46
C SER A 254 -1.27 -15.55 -5.67
N GLY A 255 -2.02 -14.88 -4.78
CA GLY A 255 -3.07 -15.48 -3.95
C GLY A 255 -2.61 -15.88 -2.54
N GLU A 256 -1.34 -15.86 -2.22
CA GLU A 256 -0.84 -16.07 -0.85
C GLU A 256 -1.31 -14.93 0.05
N TYR A 257 -1.75 -15.24 1.27
CA TYR A 257 -2.29 -14.23 2.20
C TYR A 257 -1.78 -14.43 3.62
N THR A 258 -1.94 -13.37 4.42
CA THR A 258 -1.64 -13.37 5.85
C THR A 258 -2.52 -12.36 6.57
N SER A 259 -2.70 -12.55 7.87
CA SER A 259 -3.43 -11.62 8.73
C SER A 259 -2.97 -11.74 10.17
N GLY A 260 -3.31 -10.77 10.99
CA GLY A 260 -3.01 -10.82 12.42
C GLY A 260 -3.86 -9.82 13.22
N SER A 261 -3.95 -10.06 14.53
CA SER A 261 -4.59 -9.14 15.46
C SER A 261 -3.59 -8.11 15.98
N TRP A 262 -4.08 -6.93 16.31
CA TRP A 262 -3.28 -5.92 16.96
C TRP A 262 -3.00 -6.26 18.43
N SER A 263 -1.85 -5.85 18.93
CA SER A 263 -1.56 -5.87 20.37
C SER A 263 -2.38 -4.78 21.09
N ASN A 264 -2.52 -4.90 22.41
CA ASN A 264 -3.21 -3.89 23.22
C ASN A 264 -2.58 -2.48 23.12
N SER A 265 -1.30 -2.38 22.82
CA SER A 265 -0.63 -1.10 22.55
C SER A 265 -1.01 -0.55 21.19
N ASP A 266 -1.08 -1.40 20.16
CA ASP A 266 -1.42 -1.01 18.81
C ASP A 266 -2.85 -0.51 18.68
N CYS A 267 -3.81 -1.13 19.39
CA CYS A 267 -5.22 -0.71 19.39
C CYS A 267 -5.46 0.75 19.82
N LYS A 268 -4.45 1.40 20.42
CA LYS A 268 -4.51 2.82 20.82
C LYS A 268 -4.00 3.77 19.74
N GLU A 269 -3.36 3.23 18.70
CA GLU A 269 -2.78 4.02 17.63
C GLU A 269 -3.85 4.48 16.62
N HIS A 270 -3.56 5.58 15.95
CA HIS A 270 -4.43 6.09 14.89
C HIS A 270 -4.45 5.14 13.69
N ILE A 271 -5.59 5.02 13.01
CA ILE A 271 -5.77 4.10 11.86
C ILE A 271 -4.70 4.27 10.79
N ASN A 272 -4.24 5.48 10.47
CA ASN A 272 -3.16 5.70 9.51
C ASN A 272 -1.84 5.02 9.93
N PHE A 273 -1.57 4.94 11.24
CA PHE A 273 -0.40 4.23 11.76
C PHE A 273 -0.58 2.72 11.61
N LEU A 274 -1.76 2.20 11.93
CA LEU A 274 -2.11 0.79 11.78
C LEU A 274 -2.01 0.34 10.32
N GLU A 275 -2.51 1.15 9.38
CA GLU A 275 -2.38 0.90 7.95
C GLU A 275 -0.92 0.80 7.49
N LEU A 276 -0.09 1.74 7.90
CA LEU A 276 1.33 1.70 7.58
C LEU A 276 2.04 0.52 8.28
N LYS A 277 1.63 0.19 9.51
CA LYS A 277 2.12 -0.97 10.24
C LYS A 277 1.72 -2.29 9.60
N ALA A 278 0.51 -2.38 9.04
CA ALA A 278 0.07 -3.53 8.26
C ALA A 278 1.00 -3.81 7.08
N ILE A 279 1.46 -2.76 6.39
CA ILE A 279 2.46 -2.90 5.32
C ILE A 279 3.79 -3.40 5.86
N TYR A 280 4.28 -2.86 6.98
CA TYR A 280 5.51 -3.34 7.60
C TYR A 280 5.46 -4.85 7.87
N LEU A 281 4.39 -5.30 8.55
CA LEU A 281 4.19 -6.72 8.89
C LEU A 281 4.00 -7.60 7.65
N ALA A 282 3.30 -7.10 6.63
CA ALA A 282 3.10 -7.81 5.38
C ALA A 282 4.42 -7.99 4.60
N VAL A 283 5.24 -6.93 4.49
CA VAL A 283 6.57 -7.01 3.85
C VAL A 283 7.47 -7.97 4.62
N GLU A 284 7.46 -7.92 5.95
CA GLU A 284 8.24 -8.82 6.81
C GLU A 284 7.79 -10.29 6.61
N TYR A 285 6.49 -10.56 6.62
CA TYR A 285 5.95 -11.91 6.43
C TYR A 285 6.28 -12.49 5.05
N PHE A 286 6.08 -11.69 3.99
CA PHE A 286 6.33 -12.13 2.62
C PHE A 286 7.78 -11.94 2.16
N LEU A 287 8.71 -11.61 3.06
CA LEU A 287 10.10 -11.33 2.72
C LEU A 287 10.75 -12.38 1.80
N PRO A 288 10.57 -13.71 2.02
CA PRO A 288 11.14 -14.74 1.12
C PRO A 288 10.60 -14.66 -0.32
N ARG A 289 9.40 -14.13 -0.51
CA ARG A 289 8.76 -13.98 -1.83
C ARG A 289 9.13 -12.67 -2.52
N LEU A 290 9.41 -11.63 -1.74
CA LEU A 290 9.61 -10.26 -2.20
C LEU A 290 11.09 -9.93 -2.46
N LYS A 291 12.03 -10.64 -1.83
CA LYS A 291 13.47 -10.37 -1.92
C LYS A 291 13.96 -10.27 -3.37
N GLY A 292 14.67 -9.18 -3.67
CA GLY A 292 15.23 -8.88 -4.99
C GLY A 292 14.22 -8.46 -6.06
N LYS A 293 12.97 -8.12 -5.68
CA LYS A 293 11.90 -7.80 -6.64
C LYS A 293 11.38 -6.38 -6.50
N SER A 294 10.75 -5.88 -7.57
CA SER A 294 9.97 -4.65 -7.55
C SER A 294 8.52 -4.98 -7.15
N VAL A 295 8.03 -4.34 -6.09
CA VAL A 295 6.77 -4.64 -5.41
C VAL A 295 5.87 -3.41 -5.42
N LEU A 296 4.65 -3.58 -5.91
CA LEU A 296 3.60 -2.58 -5.88
C LEU A 296 2.71 -2.79 -4.66
N ILE A 297 2.84 -1.92 -3.67
CA ILE A 297 1.94 -1.88 -2.51
C ILE A 297 0.61 -1.25 -2.94
N ARG A 298 -0.49 -1.95 -2.66
CA ARG A 298 -1.86 -1.50 -2.90
C ARG A 298 -2.55 -1.28 -1.56
N SER A 299 -2.93 -0.04 -1.26
CA SER A 299 -3.68 0.35 -0.06
C SER A 299 -4.73 1.39 -0.42
N ASP A 300 -5.84 1.40 0.28
CA ASP A 300 -6.89 2.42 0.14
C ASP A 300 -6.65 3.64 1.06
N ASN A 301 -5.58 3.62 1.84
CA ASN A 301 -5.16 4.74 2.68
C ASN A 301 -4.17 5.66 1.94
N SER A 302 -4.65 6.82 1.49
CA SER A 302 -3.83 7.80 0.76
C SER A 302 -2.65 8.34 1.58
N THR A 303 -2.79 8.46 2.91
CA THR A 303 -1.72 8.89 3.81
C THR A 303 -0.57 7.88 3.79
N THR A 304 -0.88 6.60 3.89
CA THR A 304 0.08 5.51 3.85
C THR A 304 0.84 5.48 2.52
N VAL A 305 0.11 5.58 1.39
CA VAL A 305 0.72 5.68 0.05
C VAL A 305 1.66 6.88 -0.07
N PHE A 306 1.25 8.04 0.47
CA PHE A 306 2.11 9.24 0.48
C PHE A 306 3.40 9.00 1.29
N TYR A 307 3.30 8.49 2.53
CA TYR A 307 4.46 8.24 3.39
C TYR A 307 5.45 7.23 2.78
N LEU A 308 4.95 6.20 2.11
CA LEU A 308 5.82 5.25 1.41
C LEU A 308 6.52 5.89 0.21
N ASN A 309 5.78 6.51 -0.71
CA ASN A 309 6.37 7.07 -1.93
C ASN A 309 7.32 8.25 -1.67
N LYS A 310 7.13 8.97 -0.55
CA LYS A 310 7.99 10.08 -0.12
C LYS A 310 9.07 9.67 0.88
N ILE A 311 9.14 8.38 1.22
CA ILE A 311 10.09 7.85 2.22
C ILE A 311 9.99 8.70 3.50
N GLY A 312 8.80 8.67 4.12
CA GLY A 312 8.46 9.46 5.29
C GLY A 312 7.74 10.78 4.98
N GLY A 313 7.53 11.56 6.04
CA GLY A 313 6.83 12.83 6.00
C GLY A 313 7.10 13.64 7.26
N THR A 314 6.53 14.85 7.35
CA THR A 314 6.80 15.81 8.44
C THR A 314 5.61 16.07 9.35
N HIS A 315 4.40 15.59 9.00
CA HIS A 315 3.20 15.80 9.82
C HIS A 315 3.17 14.93 11.08
N SER A 316 3.52 13.67 10.95
CA SER A 316 3.53 12.70 12.05
C SER A 316 4.92 12.06 12.18
N PRO A 317 5.64 12.31 13.28
CA PRO A 317 6.93 11.65 13.55
C PRO A 317 6.81 10.12 13.57
N ASN A 318 5.76 9.57 14.19
CA ASN A 318 5.54 8.12 14.27
C ASN A 318 5.38 7.48 12.89
N LEU A 319 4.56 8.08 12.01
CA LEU A 319 4.42 7.61 10.63
C LEU A 319 5.72 7.74 9.83
N CYS A 320 6.47 8.83 10.06
CA CYS A 320 7.76 9.02 9.43
C CYS A 320 8.74 7.90 9.81
N LEU A 321 8.93 7.67 11.10
CA LEU A 321 9.86 6.66 11.61
C LEU A 321 9.47 5.24 11.17
N LEU A 322 8.18 4.93 11.15
CA LEU A 322 7.69 3.63 10.66
C LEU A 322 7.96 3.47 9.16
N SER A 323 7.74 4.53 8.37
CA SER A 323 8.07 4.52 6.94
C SER A 323 9.57 4.29 6.70
N LEU A 324 10.45 4.91 7.49
CA LEU A 324 11.90 4.67 7.39
C LEU A 324 12.23 3.20 7.67
N LYS A 325 11.64 2.58 8.70
CA LYS A 325 11.83 1.15 9.02
C LYS A 325 11.40 0.24 7.85
N ILE A 326 10.28 0.54 7.20
CA ILE A 326 9.82 -0.22 6.03
C ILE A 326 10.86 -0.14 4.90
N TRP A 327 11.38 1.05 4.64
CA TRP A 327 12.37 1.24 3.59
C TRP A 327 13.74 0.63 3.95
N GLU A 328 14.17 0.70 5.21
CA GLU A 328 15.37 0.02 5.69
C GLU A 328 15.26 -1.50 5.49
N LEU A 329 14.09 -2.09 5.84
CA LEU A 329 13.81 -3.51 5.60
C LEU A 329 13.84 -3.85 4.10
N ALA A 330 13.24 -3.01 3.26
CA ALA A 330 13.18 -3.21 1.82
C ALA A 330 14.58 -3.14 1.18
N ILE A 331 15.38 -2.13 1.51
CA ILE A 331 16.73 -1.93 0.96
C ILE A 331 17.65 -3.08 1.37
N ASN A 332 17.63 -3.49 2.64
CA ASN A 332 18.45 -4.59 3.14
C ASN A 332 18.16 -5.93 2.44
N ASN A 333 16.99 -6.04 1.80
CA ASN A 333 16.56 -7.22 1.06
C ASN A 333 16.46 -6.98 -0.46
N SER A 334 17.00 -5.86 -0.96
CA SER A 334 16.97 -5.49 -2.38
C SER A 334 15.56 -5.45 -2.96
N ILE A 335 14.57 -5.03 -2.17
CA ILE A 335 13.18 -4.86 -2.58
C ILE A 335 12.98 -3.42 -3.03
N ASP A 336 12.43 -3.25 -4.23
CA ASP A 336 12.03 -1.94 -4.76
C ASP A 336 10.54 -1.71 -4.49
N LEU A 337 10.20 -0.77 -3.60
CA LEU A 337 8.82 -0.48 -3.22
C LEU A 337 8.26 0.70 -4.03
N ILE A 338 7.05 0.51 -4.52
CA ILE A 338 6.20 1.56 -5.11
C ILE A 338 4.83 1.41 -4.47
N ALA A 339 4.20 2.48 -4.04
CA ALA A 339 2.84 2.43 -3.50
C ALA A 339 1.84 3.12 -4.42
N SER A 340 0.65 2.54 -4.54
CA SER A 340 -0.45 3.11 -5.31
C SER A 340 -1.76 2.94 -4.55
N HIS A 341 -2.55 3.99 -4.56
CA HIS A 341 -3.89 3.98 -3.98
C HIS A 341 -4.84 3.12 -4.82
N ILE A 342 -5.72 2.38 -4.14
CA ILE A 342 -6.86 1.67 -4.73
C ILE A 342 -8.14 2.07 -4.01
N ALA A 343 -9.28 1.90 -4.65
CA ALA A 343 -10.56 2.13 -3.98
C ALA A 343 -10.82 1.00 -2.96
N GLY A 344 -11.31 1.33 -1.76
CA GLY A 344 -11.59 0.34 -0.70
C GLY A 344 -12.55 -0.76 -1.17
N VAL A 345 -13.52 -0.43 -2.03
CA VAL A 345 -14.45 -1.41 -2.64
C VAL A 345 -13.74 -2.47 -3.50
N THR A 346 -12.51 -2.24 -3.92
CA THR A 346 -11.70 -3.20 -4.69
C THR A 346 -10.66 -3.94 -3.82
N ASN A 347 -10.43 -3.49 -2.57
CA ASN A 347 -9.51 -4.10 -1.60
C ASN A 347 -10.17 -5.18 -0.74
N THR A 348 -11.15 -5.89 -1.28
CA THR A 348 -12.10 -6.74 -0.53
C THR A 348 -11.45 -7.84 0.28
N LEU A 349 -10.39 -8.47 -0.23
CA LEU A 349 -9.72 -9.57 0.45
C LEU A 349 -8.88 -9.06 1.63
N ALA A 350 -8.11 -7.99 1.44
CA ALA A 350 -7.31 -7.44 2.53
C ALA A 350 -8.21 -6.85 3.64
N ASP A 351 -9.32 -6.15 3.29
CA ASP A 351 -10.32 -5.67 4.25
C ASP A 351 -10.96 -6.84 5.02
N TYR A 352 -11.32 -7.91 4.33
CA TYR A 352 -11.84 -9.12 5.01
C TYR A 352 -10.81 -9.67 6.00
N LEU A 353 -9.55 -9.83 5.59
CA LEU A 353 -8.47 -10.37 6.42
C LEU A 353 -8.14 -9.47 7.62
N SER A 354 -8.24 -8.15 7.48
CA SER A 354 -7.99 -7.18 8.55
C SER A 354 -9.02 -7.28 9.68
N ARG A 355 -10.25 -7.66 9.33
CA ARG A 355 -11.37 -7.82 10.27
C ARG A 355 -11.47 -9.23 10.84
N HIS A 356 -10.94 -10.22 10.10
CA HIS A 356 -11.04 -11.64 10.40
C HIS A 356 -9.64 -12.24 10.53
N SER A 357 -8.88 -11.79 11.54
CA SER A 357 -7.55 -12.35 11.81
C SER A 357 -7.64 -13.83 12.17
N LYS A 358 -6.54 -14.57 12.01
CA LYS A 358 -6.46 -16.01 12.32
C LYS A 358 -6.99 -16.39 13.71
N ASN A 359 -7.02 -15.44 14.66
CA ASN A 359 -7.59 -15.62 15.99
C ASN A 359 -9.12 -15.49 16.05
N HIS A 360 -9.78 -15.12 14.94
CA HIS A 360 -11.24 -14.98 14.83
C HIS A 360 -11.89 -16.02 13.92
N GLU A 361 -11.11 -16.96 13.35
CA GLU A 361 -11.71 -18.12 12.71
C GLU A 361 -12.37 -18.99 13.77
N TYR A 362 -13.64 -19.27 13.58
CA TYR A 362 -14.37 -20.21 14.39
C TYR A 362 -14.61 -21.50 13.61
N PHE A 363 -14.43 -22.60 14.28
CA PHE A 363 -14.63 -23.92 13.69
C PHE A 363 -15.10 -24.92 14.74
N LEU A 364 -15.66 -26.01 14.28
CA LEU A 364 -16.10 -27.11 15.14
C LEU A 364 -14.87 -27.85 15.66
N SER A 365 -14.88 -28.27 16.94
CA SER A 365 -13.83 -29.14 17.45
C SER A 365 -13.82 -30.50 16.73
N SER A 366 -12.67 -31.15 16.63
CA SER A 366 -12.56 -32.46 15.97
C SER A 366 -13.37 -33.51 16.74
N GLU A 367 -13.37 -33.43 18.07
CA GLU A 367 -14.20 -34.28 18.92
C GLU A 367 -15.69 -34.20 18.58
N ALA A 368 -16.24 -32.99 18.45
CA ALA A 368 -17.63 -32.79 18.06
C ALA A 368 -17.92 -33.26 16.64
N PHE A 369 -16.98 -33.03 15.71
CA PHE A 369 -17.16 -33.51 14.35
C PHE A 369 -17.27 -35.05 14.29
N GLU A 370 -16.40 -35.78 15.00
CA GLU A 370 -16.45 -37.23 15.08
C GLU A 370 -17.75 -37.74 15.76
N MET A 371 -18.26 -37.03 16.76
CA MET A 371 -19.53 -37.34 17.40
C MET A 371 -20.74 -37.13 16.50
N ILE A 372 -20.67 -36.20 15.53
CA ILE A 372 -21.76 -35.90 14.58
C ILE A 372 -21.81 -36.92 13.44
N LEU A 373 -20.67 -37.45 13.00
CA LEU A 373 -20.61 -38.37 11.86
C LEU A 373 -21.59 -39.55 11.92
N PRO A 374 -21.77 -40.27 13.05
CA PRO A 374 -22.73 -41.37 13.14
C PRO A 374 -24.21 -40.91 13.14
N LEU A 375 -24.50 -39.63 13.35
CA LEU A 375 -25.87 -39.07 13.38
C LEU A 375 -26.40 -38.67 12.02
N ILE A 376 -25.54 -38.55 11.01
CA ILE A 376 -25.92 -38.18 9.65
C ILE A 376 -26.08 -39.44 8.78
N PRO A 377 -27.08 -39.49 7.87
CA PRO A 377 -27.37 -40.70 7.09
C PRO A 377 -26.51 -40.80 5.80
N PHE A 378 -25.36 -40.12 5.75
CA PHE A 378 -24.47 -40.09 4.59
C PHE A 378 -23.01 -39.88 5.01
N LYS A 379 -22.06 -40.26 4.15
CA LYS A 379 -20.64 -39.95 4.33
C LYS A 379 -20.32 -38.56 3.85
N LEU A 380 -19.30 -37.94 4.43
CA LEU A 380 -18.75 -36.64 4.01
C LEU A 380 -17.43 -36.86 3.29
N ASP A 381 -17.26 -36.21 2.13
CA ASP A 381 -16.10 -36.40 1.26
C ASP A 381 -15.28 -35.12 1.07
N LEU A 382 -15.90 -33.93 1.27
CA LEU A 382 -15.28 -32.64 1.02
C LEU A 382 -15.67 -31.62 2.09
N ASP A 383 -14.67 -30.91 2.61
CA ASP A 383 -14.82 -29.82 3.59
C ASP A 383 -14.70 -28.47 2.86
N LEU A 384 -15.74 -27.66 2.89
CA LEU A 384 -15.78 -26.33 2.28
C LEU A 384 -15.61 -25.24 3.32
N PHE A 385 -14.86 -24.21 2.99
CA PHE A 385 -14.47 -23.08 3.84
C PHE A 385 -13.47 -23.47 4.94
N ALA A 386 -12.74 -24.55 4.78
CA ALA A 386 -11.70 -24.98 5.68
C ALA A 386 -10.31 -24.59 5.15
N SER A 387 -9.38 -24.39 6.07
CA SER A 387 -7.93 -24.22 5.79
C SER A 387 -7.16 -25.43 6.31
N SER A 388 -5.87 -25.53 5.97
CA SER A 388 -4.97 -26.57 6.50
C SER A 388 -4.94 -26.67 8.03
N LEU A 389 -5.34 -25.59 8.73
CA LEU A 389 -5.34 -25.50 10.19
C LEU A 389 -6.63 -26.02 10.84
N ASN A 390 -7.77 -26.00 10.13
CA ASN A 390 -9.09 -26.31 10.71
C ASN A 390 -9.90 -27.34 9.94
N ALA A 391 -9.39 -27.85 8.83
CA ALA A 391 -10.05 -28.87 8.02
C ALA A 391 -10.41 -30.12 8.82
N LYS A 392 -11.62 -30.63 8.62
CA LYS A 392 -12.16 -31.84 9.24
C LYS A 392 -12.04 -33.06 8.35
N LEU A 393 -11.85 -32.84 7.06
CA LEU A 393 -11.68 -33.89 6.06
C LEU A 393 -10.34 -33.72 5.34
N THR A 394 -9.82 -34.80 4.81
CA THR A 394 -8.55 -34.79 4.05
C THR A 394 -8.64 -33.99 2.76
N LYS A 395 -9.84 -33.92 2.16
CA LYS A 395 -10.13 -33.09 1.00
C LYS A 395 -10.87 -31.84 1.49
N TYR A 396 -10.27 -30.67 1.26
CA TYR A 396 -10.88 -29.40 1.63
C TYR A 396 -10.66 -28.32 0.57
N VAL A 397 -11.55 -27.34 0.58
CA VAL A 397 -11.47 -26.14 -0.29
C VAL A 397 -11.68 -24.91 0.58
N PRO A 398 -10.70 -24.04 0.67
CA PRO A 398 -10.76 -22.82 1.46
C PRO A 398 -11.63 -21.75 0.76
N LEU A 399 -11.89 -20.67 1.48
CA LEU A 399 -12.44 -19.45 0.88
C LEU A 399 -11.36 -18.69 0.09
N PHE A 400 -10.09 -18.85 0.46
CA PHE A 400 -8.92 -18.20 -0.12
C PHE A 400 -7.79 -19.20 -0.32
N ASN A 401 -6.77 -18.82 -1.10
CA ASN A 401 -5.69 -19.71 -1.50
C ASN A 401 -4.95 -20.38 -0.32
N ASP A 402 -4.99 -21.70 -0.28
CA ASP A 402 -4.20 -22.57 0.58
C ASP A 402 -3.46 -23.58 -0.31
N PRO A 403 -2.12 -23.62 -0.30
CA PRO A 403 -1.34 -24.49 -1.19
C PRO A 403 -1.59 -26.00 -1.03
N GLN A 404 -2.16 -26.42 0.11
CA GLN A 404 -2.47 -27.82 0.40
C GLN A 404 -3.92 -28.19 0.05
N ALA A 405 -4.74 -27.23 -0.34
CA ALA A 405 -6.13 -27.44 -0.71
C ALA A 405 -6.27 -28.01 -2.14
N ILE A 406 -7.37 -28.74 -2.39
CA ILE A 406 -7.62 -29.29 -3.72
C ILE A 406 -8.04 -28.25 -4.75
N HIS A 407 -8.57 -27.08 -4.31
CA HIS A 407 -8.96 -25.92 -5.13
C HIS A 407 -8.72 -24.62 -4.37
N LEU A 408 -8.72 -23.48 -5.07
CA LEU A 408 -8.32 -22.18 -4.52
C LEU A 408 -9.46 -21.40 -3.84
N ASP A 409 -10.70 -21.58 -4.24
CA ASP A 409 -11.86 -20.85 -3.73
C ASP A 409 -13.09 -21.74 -3.74
N ALA A 410 -13.77 -21.85 -2.59
CA ALA A 410 -14.97 -22.66 -2.44
C ALA A 410 -16.11 -22.21 -3.36
N PHE A 411 -16.21 -20.93 -3.72
CA PHE A 411 -17.26 -20.44 -4.61
C PHE A 411 -16.94 -20.60 -6.10
N SER A 412 -15.68 -20.82 -6.46
CA SER A 412 -15.24 -20.95 -7.86
C SER A 412 -15.52 -22.32 -8.46
N ILE A 413 -15.75 -23.35 -7.62
CA ILE A 413 -16.00 -24.72 -8.04
C ILE A 413 -17.49 -25.08 -8.06
N PHE A 414 -17.87 -26.12 -8.84
CA PHE A 414 -19.16 -26.80 -8.69
C PHE A 414 -19.12 -27.65 -7.43
N TRP A 415 -20.15 -27.56 -6.56
CA TRP A 415 -20.18 -28.30 -5.31
C TRP A 415 -20.68 -29.73 -5.54
N PRO A 416 -19.87 -30.75 -5.26
CA PRO A 416 -20.29 -32.13 -5.37
C PRO A 416 -21.29 -32.49 -4.28
N SER A 417 -21.74 -33.74 -4.28
CA SER A 417 -22.53 -34.30 -3.15
C SER A 417 -21.59 -34.66 -1.97
N ASN A 418 -22.17 -34.86 -0.79
CA ASN A 418 -21.47 -35.33 0.42
C ASN A 418 -20.49 -34.29 1.01
N ILE A 419 -20.95 -33.06 1.11
CA ILE A 419 -20.11 -31.95 1.57
C ILE A 419 -20.40 -31.55 3.01
N TYR A 420 -19.34 -31.15 3.71
CA TYR A 420 -19.40 -30.46 5.00
C TYR A 420 -19.18 -28.96 4.75
N ILE A 421 -20.02 -28.14 5.36
CA ILE A 421 -19.96 -26.67 5.18
C ILE A 421 -20.13 -25.99 6.53
N PHE A 422 -19.11 -25.22 6.94
CA PHE A 422 -19.21 -24.28 8.04
C PHE A 422 -18.75 -22.90 7.57
N PRO A 423 -19.59 -22.15 6.87
CA PRO A 423 -19.21 -20.91 6.22
C PRO A 423 -19.16 -19.76 7.25
N PRO A 424 -18.38 -18.71 6.97
CA PRO A 424 -18.50 -17.44 7.68
C PRO A 424 -19.95 -16.92 7.68
N ILE A 425 -20.38 -16.29 8.78
CA ILE A 425 -21.77 -15.83 8.97
C ILE A 425 -22.28 -14.99 7.78
N PRO A 426 -21.54 -13.99 7.26
CA PRO A 426 -21.98 -13.19 6.13
C PRO A 426 -22.20 -14.00 4.83
N LEU A 427 -21.54 -15.14 4.72
CA LEU A 427 -21.61 -16.01 3.52
C LEU A 427 -22.65 -17.12 3.62
N MET A 428 -23.31 -17.30 4.76
CA MET A 428 -24.28 -18.39 4.97
C MET A 428 -25.41 -18.38 3.95
N HIS A 429 -25.98 -17.22 3.66
CA HIS A 429 -27.05 -17.08 2.67
C HIS A 429 -26.58 -17.44 1.25
N LYS A 430 -25.41 -16.92 0.86
CA LYS A 430 -24.78 -17.22 -0.43
C LYS A 430 -24.44 -18.71 -0.56
N SER A 431 -23.94 -19.31 0.51
CA SER A 431 -23.61 -20.74 0.56
C SER A 431 -24.86 -21.61 0.42
N LEU A 432 -25.93 -21.29 1.12
CA LEU A 432 -27.21 -22.03 1.02
C LEU A 432 -27.83 -21.93 -0.38
N SER A 433 -27.79 -20.74 -0.97
CA SER A 433 -28.23 -20.53 -2.38
C SER A 433 -27.40 -21.38 -3.35
N LYS A 434 -26.10 -21.57 -3.09
CA LYS A 434 -25.25 -22.41 -3.94
C LYS A 434 -25.54 -23.91 -3.74
N VAL A 435 -25.85 -24.37 -2.53
CA VAL A 435 -26.32 -25.75 -2.29
C VAL A 435 -27.54 -26.08 -3.15
N ILE A 436 -28.48 -25.14 -3.27
CA ILE A 436 -29.68 -25.28 -4.09
C ILE A 436 -29.33 -25.25 -5.58
N ARG A 437 -28.57 -24.25 -6.02
CA ARG A 437 -28.18 -24.04 -7.40
C ARG A 437 -27.41 -25.22 -8.00
N ASP A 438 -26.43 -25.72 -7.23
CA ASP A 438 -25.57 -26.82 -7.66
C ASP A 438 -26.23 -28.20 -7.39
N ASN A 439 -27.49 -28.22 -6.89
CA ASN A 439 -28.29 -29.43 -6.63
C ASN A 439 -27.54 -30.47 -5.77
N VAL A 440 -26.90 -30.01 -4.69
CA VAL A 440 -26.09 -30.86 -3.78
C VAL A 440 -26.99 -31.89 -3.10
N LYS A 441 -26.72 -33.18 -3.33
CA LYS A 441 -27.58 -34.25 -2.82
C LYS A 441 -27.54 -34.43 -1.32
N PHE A 442 -26.34 -34.28 -0.71
CA PHE A 442 -26.12 -34.43 0.73
C PHE A 442 -25.16 -33.37 1.22
N CYS A 443 -25.55 -32.65 2.25
CA CYS A 443 -24.76 -31.59 2.83
C CYS A 443 -24.98 -31.54 4.36
N LEU A 444 -23.91 -31.51 5.15
CA LEU A 444 -23.97 -31.11 6.55
C LEU A 444 -23.60 -29.61 6.63
N PHE A 445 -24.60 -28.78 6.89
CA PHE A 445 -24.47 -27.34 6.97
C PHE A 445 -24.44 -26.89 8.44
N ILE A 446 -23.40 -26.24 8.90
CA ILE A 446 -23.29 -25.77 10.30
C ILE A 446 -23.67 -24.29 10.37
N THR A 447 -24.46 -23.94 11.38
CA THR A 447 -24.85 -22.55 11.70
C THR A 447 -24.80 -22.28 13.19
N PRO A 448 -24.74 -21.01 13.62
CA PRO A 448 -25.13 -20.64 14.97
C PRO A 448 -26.59 -21.04 15.27
N ALA A 449 -26.88 -21.39 16.53
CA ALA A 449 -28.23 -21.80 16.97
C ALA A 449 -29.11 -20.56 17.27
N TRP A 450 -29.22 -19.62 16.30
CA TRP A 450 -30.04 -18.42 16.47
C TRP A 450 -31.41 -18.58 15.88
N SER A 451 -32.45 -18.32 16.67
CA SER A 451 -33.85 -18.38 16.23
C SER A 451 -34.25 -17.32 15.21
N SER A 452 -33.49 -16.21 15.14
CA SER A 452 -33.79 -15.06 14.26
C SER A 452 -33.07 -15.10 12.89
N MET A 453 -32.42 -16.21 12.52
CA MET A 453 -31.72 -16.29 11.24
C MET A 453 -32.70 -16.36 10.06
N SER A 454 -32.55 -15.48 9.10
CA SER A 454 -33.39 -15.43 7.89
C SER A 454 -33.34 -16.70 7.01
N ILE A 455 -32.28 -17.50 7.12
CA ILE A 455 -32.11 -18.76 6.39
C ILE A 455 -32.82 -19.97 7.04
N LEU A 456 -33.30 -19.85 8.28
CA LEU A 456 -33.93 -20.97 9.01
C LEU A 456 -35.11 -21.62 8.26
N PRO A 457 -36.08 -20.88 7.69
CA PRO A 457 -37.18 -21.49 6.94
C PRO A 457 -36.69 -22.33 5.75
N ILE A 458 -35.62 -21.87 5.09
CA ILE A 458 -35.03 -22.56 3.94
C ILE A 458 -34.35 -23.84 4.40
N LEU A 459 -33.52 -23.76 5.46
CA LEU A 459 -32.85 -24.93 6.05
C LEU A 459 -33.85 -26.02 6.49
N LYS A 460 -34.94 -25.62 7.14
CA LYS A 460 -36.00 -26.54 7.57
C LYS A 460 -36.63 -27.29 6.39
N ASN A 461 -36.90 -26.58 5.30
CA ASN A 461 -37.50 -27.17 4.08
C ASN A 461 -36.53 -28.11 3.32
N MET A 462 -35.24 -28.02 3.59
CA MET A 462 -34.18 -28.81 2.96
C MET A 462 -33.73 -30.02 3.78
N LEU A 463 -34.24 -30.21 5.01
CA LEU A 463 -33.86 -31.29 5.92
C LEU A 463 -34.08 -32.67 5.31
N ILE A 464 -33.12 -33.55 5.53
CA ILE A 464 -33.17 -34.98 5.19
C ILE A 464 -33.08 -35.89 6.41
N SER A 465 -32.66 -35.35 7.56
CA SER A 465 -32.69 -35.99 8.89
C SER A 465 -32.80 -34.93 9.97
N ASN A 466 -32.93 -35.35 11.24
CA ASN A 466 -33.04 -34.42 12.36
C ASN A 466 -31.85 -33.47 12.47
N PRO A 467 -32.08 -32.18 12.72
CA PRO A 467 -31.00 -31.24 12.99
C PRO A 467 -30.29 -31.60 14.31
N ILE A 468 -29.01 -31.32 14.38
CA ILE A 468 -28.13 -31.73 15.47
C ILE A 468 -27.76 -30.48 16.28
N PHE A 469 -28.10 -30.49 17.58
CA PHE A 469 -27.69 -29.43 18.50
C PHE A 469 -26.25 -29.67 18.97
N ILE A 470 -25.39 -28.64 18.90
CA ILE A 470 -23.98 -28.70 19.24
C ILE A 470 -23.70 -27.64 20.32
N PRO A 471 -23.39 -28.07 21.58
CA PRO A 471 -23.10 -27.15 22.67
C PRO A 471 -21.93 -26.22 22.38
N SER A 472 -21.97 -25.00 22.92
CA SER A 472 -20.98 -23.95 22.70
C SER A 472 -19.55 -24.29 23.09
N LYS A 473 -19.35 -25.27 23.98
CA LYS A 473 -18.02 -25.77 24.37
C LYS A 473 -17.23 -26.41 23.23
N TYR A 474 -17.90 -26.85 22.15
CA TYR A 474 -17.30 -27.46 20.97
C TYR A 474 -16.99 -26.47 19.84
N LEU A 475 -17.32 -25.20 20.02
CA LEU A 475 -16.92 -24.14 19.17
C LEU A 475 -15.51 -23.65 19.54
N ILE A 476 -14.56 -23.79 18.65
CA ILE A 476 -13.21 -23.27 18.80
C ILE A 476 -13.10 -21.94 18.05
N GLY A 477 -12.46 -20.95 18.64
CA GLY A 477 -12.35 -19.61 18.09
C GLY A 477 -13.40 -18.64 18.63
N TYR A 478 -13.49 -17.46 18.05
CA TYR A 478 -14.32 -16.35 18.52
C TYR A 478 -15.42 -16.03 17.51
N LEU A 479 -16.67 -16.21 17.91
CA LEU A 479 -17.80 -15.60 17.19
C LEU A 479 -17.95 -14.14 17.67
N PRO A 480 -18.15 -13.17 16.77
CA PRO A 480 -18.21 -11.74 17.11
C PRO A 480 -19.50 -11.35 17.83
N MET A 481 -19.83 -12.05 18.91
CA MET A 481 -20.96 -11.76 19.78
C MET A 481 -20.59 -11.97 21.26
N ARG A 482 -21.21 -11.19 22.16
CA ARG A 482 -20.88 -11.10 23.60
C ARG A 482 -21.04 -12.41 24.41
N HIS A 483 -21.58 -13.48 23.81
CA HIS A 483 -21.76 -14.77 24.51
C HIS A 483 -21.38 -15.94 23.61
N ARG A 484 -20.80 -16.99 24.21
CA ARG A 484 -20.58 -18.29 23.57
C ARG A 484 -21.90 -18.84 23.04
N CYS A 485 -21.98 -19.01 21.72
CA CYS A 485 -23.18 -19.46 21.03
C CYS A 485 -23.10 -20.96 20.76
N ALA A 486 -24.18 -21.69 21.02
CA ALA A 486 -24.33 -23.04 20.54
C ALA A 486 -24.46 -23.09 19.02
N LEU A 487 -24.17 -24.23 18.41
CA LEU A 487 -24.29 -24.44 16.98
C LEU A 487 -25.39 -25.43 16.65
N MET A 488 -25.83 -25.38 15.39
CA MET A 488 -26.77 -26.35 14.80
C MET A 488 -26.15 -26.98 13.57
N GLY A 489 -26.13 -28.29 13.49
CA GLY A 489 -25.82 -29.07 12.31
C GLY A 489 -27.09 -29.40 11.55
N TRP A 490 -27.16 -29.02 10.29
CA TRP A 490 -28.31 -29.23 9.41
C TRP A 490 -27.95 -30.24 8.32
N PRO A 491 -28.38 -31.52 8.46
CA PRO A 491 -28.30 -32.47 7.34
C PRO A 491 -29.36 -32.12 6.29
N ILE A 492 -28.92 -31.56 5.18
CA ILE A 492 -29.81 -30.99 4.14
C ILE A 492 -29.52 -31.54 2.74
N SER A 493 -30.50 -31.38 1.83
CA SER A 493 -30.35 -31.64 0.39
C SER A 493 -30.82 -30.45 -0.43
N GLY A 494 -30.04 -30.08 -1.45
CA GLY A 494 -30.44 -29.12 -2.49
C GLY A 494 -31.42 -29.71 -3.52
N SER A 495 -31.65 -31.02 -3.50
CA SER A 495 -32.55 -31.72 -4.47
C SER A 495 -34.00 -31.67 -4.01
N SER A 496 -34.86 -31.01 -4.79
CA SER A 496 -36.28 -30.87 -4.49
C SER A 496 -37.05 -32.19 -4.39
N ALA A 497 -36.61 -33.24 -5.08
CA ALA A 497 -37.27 -34.58 -5.02
C ALA A 497 -37.05 -35.26 -3.65
N LYS A 498 -35.89 -35.10 -3.01
CA LYS A 498 -35.62 -35.69 -1.70
C LYS A 498 -36.28 -34.91 -0.56
N ASN A 499 -36.43 -33.61 -0.70
CA ASN A 499 -37.06 -32.77 0.31
C ASN A 499 -38.53 -33.09 0.53
N LYS A 500 -39.29 -33.43 -0.53
CA LYS A 500 -40.70 -33.83 -0.42
C LYS A 500 -40.90 -35.14 0.35
N VAL A 501 -40.03 -36.12 0.15
CA VAL A 501 -40.11 -37.43 0.86
C VAL A 501 -39.73 -37.29 2.34
N SER A 502 -38.79 -36.41 2.64
CA SER A 502 -38.34 -36.16 4.02
C SER A 502 -39.40 -35.42 4.85
N LEU A 503 -40.04 -34.38 4.29
CA LEU A 503 -41.09 -33.62 4.98
C LEU A 503 -42.30 -34.50 5.35
N GLN A 504 -42.71 -35.46 4.52
CA GLN A 504 -43.79 -36.40 4.85
C GLN A 504 -43.42 -37.32 6.03
N LYS A 505 -42.13 -37.66 6.25
CA LYS A 505 -41.65 -38.54 7.30
C LYS A 505 -41.55 -37.86 8.67
N TYR A 506 -41.37 -36.55 8.72
CA TYR A 506 -41.18 -35.78 9.96
C TYR A 506 -42.42 -34.94 10.37
N LEU A 507 -43.46 -34.90 9.55
CA LEU A 507 -44.75 -34.26 9.86
C LEU A 507 -45.74 -35.16 10.61
N VAL A 508 -45.37 -36.40 10.99
CA VAL A 508 -46.22 -37.26 11.81
C VAL A 508 -46.03 -36.88 13.26
N PRO A 509 -47.08 -36.44 14.01
CA PRO A 509 -46.97 -36.13 15.40
C PRO A 509 -46.74 -37.44 16.19
N SER A 510 -45.57 -37.65 16.78
CA SER A 510 -45.39 -38.69 17.78
C SER A 510 -46.02 -38.21 19.10
N SER A 511 -47.33 -38.46 19.27
CA SER A 511 -47.96 -38.45 20.56
C SER A 511 -47.44 -39.68 21.35
N LYS A 512 -46.42 -39.55 22.15
CA LYS A 512 -46.18 -40.27 23.41
C LYS A 512 -44.81 -39.93 24.00
N ALA A 513 -44.89 -39.26 25.12
CA ALA A 513 -44.10 -39.35 26.33
C ALA A 513 -42.56 -39.22 26.24
N PHE A 514 -42.07 -38.07 26.66
CA PHE A 514 -41.00 -38.06 27.66
C PHE A 514 -41.24 -36.90 28.64
N ALA A 515 -41.47 -37.28 29.91
CA ALA A 515 -41.66 -36.38 31.03
C ALA A 515 -40.32 -35.92 31.60
N HIS A 516 -40.23 -34.65 31.88
CA HIS A 516 -39.50 -33.95 32.95
C HIS A 516 -38.02 -34.24 33.23
N GLN A 517 -37.18 -33.30 32.86
CA GLN A 517 -36.27 -32.64 33.81
C GLN A 517 -36.10 -31.14 33.43
N PRO A 518 -35.99 -30.23 34.40
CA PRO A 518 -36.16 -28.80 34.14
C PRO A 518 -34.85 -28.16 33.68
N PHE A 519 -34.93 -27.47 32.57
CA PHE A 519 -33.91 -26.49 32.16
C PHE A 519 -34.45 -25.09 32.39
N ASN A 520 -33.67 -24.27 33.10
CA ASN A 520 -33.94 -22.87 33.33
C ASN A 520 -33.83 -22.05 32.06
N HIS A 521 -34.91 -21.45 31.72
CA HIS A 521 -35.22 -20.27 30.93
C HIS A 521 -34.29 -19.81 29.77
N THR A 522 -34.71 -20.07 28.55
CA THR A 522 -35.05 -19.01 27.59
C THR A 522 -36.14 -19.57 26.66
N THR A 523 -37.32 -18.97 26.72
CA THR A 523 -38.51 -19.32 25.94
C THR A 523 -38.28 -19.09 24.44
N VAL A 524 -38.35 -20.14 23.65
CA VAL A 524 -38.52 -20.11 22.19
C VAL A 524 -39.71 -20.99 21.83
N SER A 525 -40.75 -20.41 21.32
CA SER A 525 -41.98 -21.09 20.87
C SER A 525 -41.75 -21.79 19.51
N GLY A 526 -41.84 -23.08 19.46
CA GLY A 526 -41.82 -23.89 18.24
C GLY A 526 -41.23 -25.29 18.42
N GLN A 527 -41.97 -26.33 18.01
CA GLN A 527 -41.54 -27.72 18.14
C GLN A 527 -40.66 -28.17 16.98
N ASN A 528 -39.36 -28.37 17.24
CA ASN A 528 -38.45 -29.08 16.33
C ASN A 528 -37.66 -30.12 17.09
N LEU A 529 -37.57 -31.34 16.56
CA LEU A 529 -36.73 -32.40 17.10
C LEU A 529 -35.26 -32.13 16.71
N CYS A 530 -34.40 -32.00 17.69
CA CYS A 530 -32.94 -31.97 17.52
C CYS A 530 -32.26 -33.07 18.30
N VAL A 531 -31.11 -33.55 17.83
CA VAL A 531 -30.24 -34.45 18.57
C VAL A 531 -29.15 -33.61 19.23
N GLY A 532 -29.01 -33.72 20.57
CA GLY A 532 -28.02 -32.93 21.32
C GLY A 532 -26.82 -33.79 21.74
N LEU A 533 -25.69 -33.13 21.84
CA LEU A 533 -24.44 -33.70 22.35
C LEU A 533 -24.25 -33.25 23.81
N GLU A 534 -24.42 -34.11 24.75
CA GLU A 534 -24.02 -33.94 26.16
C GLU A 534 -22.96 -34.97 26.57
N LYS A 535 -22.23 -34.72 27.67
CA LYS A 535 -21.14 -35.56 28.14
C LYS A 535 -21.49 -37.04 27.96
N GLU A 536 -20.83 -37.71 27.04
CA GLU A 536 -20.87 -39.14 26.75
C GLU A 536 -22.20 -39.75 26.25
N LYS A 537 -23.28 -38.99 26.10
CA LYS A 537 -24.54 -39.48 25.53
C LYS A 537 -25.18 -38.48 24.59
N ILE A 538 -25.61 -38.97 23.44
CA ILE A 538 -26.36 -38.22 22.44
C ILE A 538 -27.85 -38.38 22.75
N LEU A 539 -28.54 -37.31 23.10
CA LEU A 539 -29.97 -37.32 23.38
C LEU A 539 -30.74 -36.47 22.34
N PRO A 540 -31.92 -36.94 21.93
CA PRO A 540 -32.82 -36.11 21.13
C PRO A 540 -33.35 -34.96 21.99
N ILE A 541 -33.17 -33.74 21.59
CA ILE A 541 -33.69 -32.54 22.24
C ILE A 541 -34.82 -31.97 21.42
N PHE A 542 -35.99 -31.78 22.03
CA PHE A 542 -37.11 -31.06 21.48
C PHE A 542 -36.87 -29.55 21.69
N LEU A 543 -36.77 -28.80 20.63
CA LEU A 543 -36.80 -27.33 20.69
C LEU A 543 -38.26 -26.90 20.46
N PRO A 544 -38.86 -26.12 21.36
CA PRO A 544 -40.15 -25.48 21.07
C PRO A 544 -39.98 -24.46 19.92
N PHE A 545 -40.99 -24.42 19.07
CA PHE A 545 -41.04 -23.49 17.92
C PHE A 545 -41.40 -22.08 18.34
#